data_df1f073b91163314e0f1a5aa546c45e7
#
_entry.id   df1f073b91163314e0f1a5aa546c45e7
#
_cell.length_a   1.000
_cell.length_b   1.000
_cell.length_c   1.000
_cell.angle_alpha   90.00
_cell.angle_beta   90.00
_cell.angle_gamma   90.00
#
_symmetry.space_group_name_H-M   'P 1'
#
loop_
_entity.id
_entity.type
_entity.pdbx_description
1 polymer ?
#
loop_
_entity_poly.entity_id
_entity_poly.type
_entity_poly.pdbx_seq_one_letter_code
_entity_poly.pdbx_strand_id
1 'polypeptide(L)'
;LKRNIIDECVDSIDQINSKEFVKNIDLIVLAVPPKQTQGIFNRIDEVWNTDTTLTDTSSVKNHIKLDNVSNVILSHPIAGSDKSGISAANENLFINKKNILCDPFNSDKIHFEKVEKFWKDALQMKTNLMTVNEHDLVFAMTSHLPHLVSYALIDSIRLSNHDVGDNAGGGLKEFLRLSGSNPEMWSDIFVLNR
;
A
#
# COMPACT_ATOMS: atom_id res chain seq x y z
N LEU A 1 8.37 -18.45 9.12
CA LEU A 1 9.16 -19.27 10.04
C LEU A 1 10.22 -20.12 9.32
N LYS A 2 9.90 -20.91 8.29
CA LYS A 2 10.90 -21.77 7.60
C LYS A 2 12.07 -21.01 6.94
N ARG A 3 11.98 -19.69 6.72
CA ARG A 3 13.01 -18.83 6.12
C ARG A 3 13.66 -17.87 7.11
N ASN A 4 13.33 -17.96 8.41
CA ASN A 4 13.77 -17.03 9.45
C ASN A 4 13.56 -15.53 9.09
N ILE A 5 12.41 -15.23 8.45
CA ILE A 5 12.05 -13.86 8.05
C ILE A 5 11.22 -13.17 9.14
N ILE A 6 10.48 -13.95 9.92
CA ILE A 6 9.62 -13.51 11.02
C ILE A 6 9.88 -14.34 12.26
N ASP A 7 9.81 -13.73 13.43
CA ASP A 7 10.00 -14.40 14.73
C ASP A 7 8.73 -15.11 15.16
N GLU A 8 7.57 -14.43 15.07
CA GLU A 8 6.28 -14.95 15.48
C GLU A 8 5.22 -14.75 14.38
N CYS A 9 4.20 -15.57 14.39
CA CYS A 9 3.04 -15.47 13.51
C CYS A 9 1.76 -15.70 14.31
N VAL A 10 0.76 -14.88 14.08
CA VAL A 10 -0.58 -15.01 14.63
C VAL A 10 -1.60 -15.22 13.52
N ASP A 11 -2.63 -16.02 13.77
CA ASP A 11 -3.63 -16.38 12.76
C ASP A 11 -4.78 -15.36 12.66
N SER A 12 -4.90 -14.48 13.64
CA SER A 12 -5.98 -13.48 13.71
C SER A 12 -5.49 -12.21 14.36
N ILE A 13 -6.02 -11.08 13.89
CA ILE A 13 -5.81 -9.77 14.52
C ILE A 13 -6.32 -9.74 15.97
N ASP A 14 -7.31 -10.57 16.31
CA ASP A 14 -7.84 -10.65 17.67
C ASP A 14 -6.81 -11.21 18.66
N GLN A 15 -5.82 -11.98 18.19
CA GLN A 15 -4.70 -12.46 19.00
C GLN A 15 -3.70 -11.34 19.31
N ILE A 16 -3.62 -10.30 18.46
CA ILE A 16 -2.81 -9.10 18.68
C ILE A 16 -3.44 -8.25 19.80
N ASN A 17 -4.74 -8.38 20.03
CA ASN A 17 -5.51 -7.65 21.04
C ASN A 17 -5.21 -8.07 22.48
N SER A 18 -4.28 -8.99 22.73
CA SER A 18 -3.78 -9.17 24.10
C SER A 18 -2.91 -7.95 24.45
N LYS A 19 -3.28 -7.22 25.50
CA LYS A 19 -2.54 -6.05 25.98
C LYS A 19 -1.04 -6.32 26.20
N GLU A 20 -0.66 -7.56 26.37
CA GLU A 20 0.71 -7.99 26.59
C GLU A 20 1.53 -8.02 25.30
N PHE A 21 0.92 -8.40 24.17
CA PHE A 21 1.59 -8.42 22.85
C PHE A 21 1.86 -6.98 22.36
N VAL A 22 0.87 -6.10 22.44
CA VAL A 22 0.96 -4.71 21.92
C VAL A 22 1.93 -3.84 22.73
N LYS A 23 2.10 -4.09 24.02
CA LYS A 23 3.01 -3.29 24.89
C LYS A 23 4.47 -3.27 24.45
N ASN A 24 4.90 -4.24 23.66
CA ASN A 24 6.28 -4.39 23.20
C ASN A 24 6.45 -4.08 21.71
N ILE A 25 5.42 -3.52 21.06
CA ILE A 25 5.48 -3.19 19.64
C ILE A 25 5.76 -1.70 19.46
N ASP A 26 6.85 -1.36 18.83
CA ASP A 26 7.22 0.02 18.50
C ASP A 26 6.54 0.55 17.24
N LEU A 27 6.31 -0.33 16.24
CA LEU A 27 5.78 0.05 14.94
C LEU A 27 4.90 -1.06 14.37
N ILE A 28 3.69 -0.69 13.93
CA ILE A 28 2.80 -1.55 13.17
C ILE A 28 2.75 -1.03 11.72
N VAL A 29 2.99 -1.93 10.77
CA VAL A 29 2.87 -1.66 9.34
C VAL A 29 1.71 -2.46 8.76
N LEU A 30 0.65 -1.76 8.31
CA LEU A 30 -0.49 -2.40 7.65
C LEU A 30 -0.19 -2.61 6.16
N ALA A 31 0.16 -3.82 5.79
CA ALA A 31 0.44 -4.23 4.42
C ALA A 31 -0.69 -5.14 3.90
N VAL A 32 -1.89 -4.59 3.79
CA VAL A 32 -3.12 -5.29 3.40
C VAL A 32 -3.77 -4.62 2.19
N PRO A 33 -4.69 -5.28 1.47
CA PRO A 33 -5.45 -4.66 0.39
C PRO A 33 -6.12 -3.35 0.83
N PRO A 34 -6.16 -2.31 -0.02
CA PRO A 34 -6.62 -0.97 0.34
C PRO A 34 -7.99 -0.95 1.03
N LYS A 35 -8.94 -1.76 0.54
CA LYS A 35 -10.29 -1.86 1.09
C LYS A 35 -10.37 -2.38 2.53
N GLN A 36 -9.35 -3.14 2.96
CA GLN A 36 -9.30 -3.70 4.31
C GLN A 36 -8.65 -2.75 5.32
N THR A 37 -7.86 -1.78 4.85
CA THR A 37 -7.02 -0.92 5.69
C THR A 37 -7.84 -0.19 6.76
N GLN A 38 -8.95 0.47 6.40
CA GLN A 38 -9.81 1.17 7.34
C GLN A 38 -10.40 0.24 8.41
N GLY A 39 -10.89 -0.94 7.99
CA GLY A 39 -11.46 -1.91 8.92
C GLY A 39 -10.44 -2.45 9.93
N ILE A 40 -9.19 -2.58 9.53
CA ILE A 40 -8.11 -3.00 10.43
C ILE A 40 -7.72 -1.87 11.37
N PHE A 41 -7.59 -0.64 10.89
CA PHE A 41 -7.38 0.51 11.76
C PHE A 41 -8.44 0.60 12.85
N ASN A 42 -9.73 0.48 12.50
CA ASN A 42 -10.83 0.52 13.47
C ASN A 42 -10.75 -0.58 14.53
N ARG A 43 -10.25 -1.77 14.16
CA ARG A 43 -10.09 -2.89 15.11
C ARG A 43 -8.87 -2.74 16.01
N ILE A 44 -7.81 -2.12 15.52
CA ILE A 44 -6.60 -1.83 16.30
C ILE A 44 -6.87 -0.68 17.27
N ASP A 45 -7.74 0.27 16.93
CA ASP A 45 -8.10 1.43 17.76
C ASP A 45 -8.64 1.01 19.14
N GLU A 46 -9.28 -0.13 19.28
CA GLU A 46 -9.75 -0.68 20.57
C GLU A 46 -8.60 -1.11 21.51
N VAL A 47 -7.37 -1.22 21.03
CA VAL A 47 -6.22 -1.83 21.73
C VAL A 47 -5.02 -0.90 21.84
N TRP A 48 -5.14 0.35 21.38
CA TRP A 48 -4.03 1.29 21.26
C TRP A 48 -3.29 1.54 22.56
N ASN A 49 -1.99 1.31 22.48
CA ASN A 49 -1.02 1.98 23.32
C ASN A 49 -0.50 3.20 22.54
N THR A 50 -0.62 4.39 23.12
CA THR A 50 -0.18 5.65 22.50
C THR A 50 1.31 5.68 22.13
N ASP A 51 2.12 4.78 22.70
CA ASP A 51 3.55 4.66 22.41
C ASP A 51 3.85 3.87 21.10
N THR A 52 2.88 3.10 20.61
CA THR A 52 3.01 2.36 19.35
C THR A 52 2.73 3.27 18.17
N THR A 53 3.61 3.27 17.18
CA THR A 53 3.44 4.03 15.93
C THR A 53 2.76 3.16 14.88
N LEU A 54 1.87 3.74 14.06
CA LEU A 54 1.28 3.02 12.94
C LEU A 54 1.56 3.69 11.61
N THR A 55 1.70 2.82 10.61
CA THR A 55 1.75 3.22 9.20
C THR A 55 1.09 2.15 8.34
N ASP A 56 0.79 2.50 7.10
CA ASP A 56 0.21 1.59 6.11
C ASP A 56 1.01 1.61 4.79
N THR A 57 0.60 0.78 3.84
CA THR A 57 1.19 0.73 2.50
C THR A 57 0.16 0.93 1.39
N SER A 58 -1.06 1.36 1.74
CA SER A 58 -2.18 1.46 0.80
C SER A 58 -1.91 2.46 -0.33
N SER A 59 -2.39 2.14 -1.52
CA SER A 59 -2.27 2.99 -2.72
C SER A 59 -3.23 4.18 -2.74
N VAL A 60 -4.21 4.24 -1.83
CA VAL A 60 -5.19 5.33 -1.68
C VAL A 60 -5.21 5.76 -0.23
N LYS A 61 -5.29 7.06 0.04
CA LYS A 61 -5.19 7.61 1.39
C LYS A 61 -6.47 8.25 1.91
N ASN A 62 -7.24 8.90 1.04
CA ASN A 62 -8.38 9.71 1.46
C ASN A 62 -9.55 8.90 2.07
N HIS A 63 -9.58 7.59 1.86
CA HIS A 63 -10.59 6.71 2.48
C HIS A 63 -10.31 6.39 3.95
N ILE A 64 -9.08 6.63 4.44
CA ILE A 64 -8.69 6.36 5.81
C ILE A 64 -9.12 7.53 6.70
N LYS A 65 -10.03 7.27 7.64
CA LYS A 65 -10.60 8.23 8.57
C LYS A 65 -10.41 7.73 10.00
N LEU A 66 -9.67 8.48 10.78
CA LEU A 66 -9.40 8.19 12.18
C LEU A 66 -9.59 9.47 12.97
N ASP A 67 -10.12 9.37 14.17
CA ASP A 67 -10.35 10.49 15.05
C ASP A 67 -9.43 10.43 16.27
N ASN A 68 -8.93 11.57 16.71
CA ASN A 68 -8.13 11.72 17.94
C ASN A 68 -6.87 10.82 18.00
N VAL A 69 -6.19 10.62 16.87
CA VAL A 69 -4.94 9.86 16.79
C VAL A 69 -3.76 10.79 16.56
N SER A 70 -2.65 10.56 17.25
CA SER A 70 -1.40 11.34 17.10
C SER A 70 -0.19 10.47 16.74
N ASN A 71 -0.41 9.20 16.49
CA ASN A 71 0.63 8.18 16.27
C ASN A 71 0.49 7.42 14.93
N VAL A 72 -0.29 7.98 13.98
CA VAL A 72 -0.53 7.39 12.66
C VAL A 72 0.03 8.26 11.55
N ILE A 73 0.95 7.75 10.78
CA ILE A 73 1.46 8.37 9.56
C ILE A 73 1.16 7.42 8.39
N LEU A 74 0.40 7.91 7.42
CA LEU A 74 0.06 7.10 6.25
C LEU A 74 1.25 7.07 5.28
N SER A 75 1.53 5.90 4.70
CA SER A 75 2.64 5.70 3.78
C SER A 75 2.18 5.03 2.48
N HIS A 76 2.86 5.34 1.39
CA HIS A 76 2.68 4.65 0.11
C HIS A 76 4.05 4.40 -0.53
N PRO A 77 4.63 3.22 -0.34
CA PRO A 77 5.85 2.84 -1.02
C PRO A 77 5.56 2.61 -2.51
N ILE A 78 6.21 3.41 -3.37
CA ILE A 78 6.08 3.31 -4.82
C ILE A 78 7.02 2.22 -5.32
N ALA A 79 6.69 1.02 -4.93
CA ALA A 79 7.41 -0.20 -5.26
C ALA A 79 6.40 -1.34 -5.33
N GLY A 80 6.46 -2.13 -6.39
CA GLY A 80 5.54 -3.23 -6.60
C GLY A 80 6.14 -4.29 -7.51
N SER A 81 5.51 -5.43 -7.52
CA SER A 81 5.80 -6.56 -8.40
C SER A 81 4.48 -7.09 -8.95
N ASP A 82 4.51 -7.61 -10.16
CA ASP A 82 3.43 -8.40 -10.77
C ASP A 82 3.25 -9.77 -10.11
N LYS A 83 4.20 -10.15 -9.23
CA LYS A 83 4.20 -11.41 -8.50
C LYS A 83 3.68 -11.21 -7.09
N SER A 84 3.02 -12.21 -6.55
CA SER A 84 2.46 -12.20 -5.21
C SER A 84 2.95 -13.37 -4.35
N GLY A 85 2.80 -13.24 -3.03
CA GLY A 85 3.15 -14.26 -2.05
C GLY A 85 4.63 -14.27 -1.66
N ILE A 86 4.92 -15.02 -0.60
CA ILE A 86 6.26 -15.06 0.04
C ILE A 86 7.37 -15.58 -0.89
N SER A 87 7.01 -16.40 -1.89
CA SER A 87 7.98 -16.91 -2.87
C SER A 87 8.49 -15.81 -3.82
N ALA A 88 7.75 -14.72 -3.96
CA ALA A 88 8.10 -13.56 -4.78
C ALA A 88 8.79 -12.45 -3.97
N ALA A 89 9.00 -12.64 -2.68
CA ALA A 89 9.67 -11.65 -1.83
C ALA A 89 11.08 -11.34 -2.36
N ASN A 90 11.38 -10.04 -2.45
CA ASN A 90 12.66 -9.51 -2.91
C ASN A 90 13.17 -8.49 -1.89
N GLU A 91 14.29 -8.76 -1.28
CA GLU A 91 14.92 -7.90 -0.27
C GLU A 91 15.30 -6.51 -0.82
N ASN A 92 15.54 -6.40 -2.13
CA ASN A 92 15.92 -5.15 -2.79
C ASN A 92 14.73 -4.36 -3.35
N LEU A 93 13.48 -4.80 -3.11
CA LEU A 93 12.26 -4.21 -3.69
C LEU A 93 12.15 -2.71 -3.44
N PHE A 94 12.56 -2.25 -2.27
CA PHE A 94 12.37 -0.87 -1.81
C PHE A 94 13.59 0.04 -2.05
N ILE A 95 14.78 -0.52 -2.27
CA ILE A 95 16.03 0.23 -2.37
C ILE A 95 15.94 1.32 -3.44
N ASN A 96 16.22 2.57 -3.04
CA ASN A 96 16.18 3.77 -3.88
C ASN A 96 14.81 4.10 -4.50
N LYS A 97 13.73 3.41 -4.11
CA LYS A 97 12.38 3.75 -4.52
C LYS A 97 11.83 4.93 -3.71
N LYS A 98 10.75 5.54 -4.21
CA LYS A 98 10.04 6.60 -3.50
C LYS A 98 9.06 6.00 -2.50
N ASN A 99 8.90 6.66 -1.37
CA ASN A 99 7.78 6.44 -0.45
C ASN A 99 7.12 7.78 -0.17
N ILE A 100 5.81 7.86 -0.31
CA ILE A 100 5.05 9.05 0.01
C ILE A 100 4.51 8.92 1.43
N LEU A 101 4.78 9.94 2.24
CA LEU A 101 4.23 10.07 3.59
C LEU A 101 3.08 11.09 3.55
N CYS A 102 1.99 10.76 4.23
CA CYS A 102 0.88 11.67 4.46
C CYS A 102 0.57 11.70 5.95
N ASP A 103 0.49 12.89 6.52
CA ASP A 103 0.16 13.11 7.94
C ASP A 103 -1.11 13.97 8.07
N PRO A 104 -2.31 13.39 7.81
CA PRO A 104 -3.56 14.13 7.90
C PRO A 104 -4.02 14.35 9.36
N PHE A 105 -3.37 13.70 10.33
CA PHE A 105 -3.76 13.70 11.73
C PHE A 105 -2.93 14.64 12.59
N ASN A 106 -1.91 15.31 12.01
CA ASN A 106 -0.92 16.11 12.72
C ASN A 106 -0.25 15.32 13.84
N SER A 107 0.31 14.20 13.49
CA SER A 107 0.91 13.24 14.41
C SER A 107 2.05 13.83 15.23
N ASP A 108 2.26 13.30 16.42
CA ASP A 108 3.39 13.72 17.24
C ASP A 108 4.71 13.47 16.51
N LYS A 109 5.62 14.42 16.65
CA LYS A 109 6.91 14.41 15.94
C LYS A 109 7.68 13.09 16.11
N ILE A 110 7.62 12.48 17.27
CA ILE A 110 8.31 11.22 17.57
C ILE A 110 7.81 10.09 16.66
N HIS A 111 6.51 10.03 16.39
CA HIS A 111 5.90 9.01 15.54
C HIS A 111 6.22 9.26 14.07
N PHE A 112 6.17 10.53 13.62
CA PHE A 112 6.54 10.90 12.27
C PHE A 112 7.99 10.52 11.98
N GLU A 113 8.93 10.91 12.84
CA GLU A 113 10.35 10.59 12.68
C GLU A 113 10.62 9.08 12.70
N LYS A 114 9.87 8.31 13.50
CA LYS A 114 9.97 6.84 13.55
C LYS A 114 9.58 6.21 12.21
N VAL A 115 8.45 6.63 11.61
CA VAL A 115 8.01 6.13 10.30
C VAL A 115 8.95 6.57 9.19
N GLU A 116 9.37 7.83 9.18
CA GLU A 116 10.32 8.33 8.18
C GLU A 116 11.64 7.55 8.24
N LYS A 117 12.19 7.35 9.43
CA LYS A 117 13.42 6.59 9.65
C LYS A 117 13.27 5.12 9.24
N PHE A 118 12.14 4.49 9.53
CA PHE A 118 11.89 3.13 9.08
C PHE A 118 11.99 3.01 7.55
N TRP A 119 11.32 3.89 6.81
CA TRP A 119 11.36 3.84 5.35
C TRP A 119 12.72 4.26 4.78
N LYS A 120 13.35 5.28 5.33
CA LYS A 120 14.64 5.82 4.86
C LYS A 120 15.82 4.93 5.18
N ASP A 121 15.95 4.55 6.45
CA ASP A 121 17.18 3.92 6.95
C ASP A 121 17.10 2.40 6.86
N ALA A 122 15.98 1.79 7.28
CA ALA A 122 15.84 0.34 7.26
C ALA A 122 15.55 -0.19 5.84
N LEU A 123 14.71 0.52 5.06
CA LEU A 123 14.30 0.07 3.72
C LEU A 123 14.96 0.87 2.58
N GLN A 124 15.84 1.83 2.90
CA GLN A 124 16.64 2.62 1.96
C GLN A 124 15.78 3.33 0.88
N MET A 125 14.61 3.82 1.27
CA MET A 125 13.70 4.56 0.38
C MET A 125 13.95 6.06 0.44
N LYS A 126 13.46 6.78 -0.58
CA LYS A 126 13.42 8.25 -0.62
C LYS A 126 12.03 8.71 -0.21
N THR A 127 11.89 9.33 0.96
CA THR A 127 10.60 9.80 1.47
C THR A 127 10.26 11.19 0.93
N ASN A 128 9.00 11.41 0.60
CA ASN A 128 8.42 12.68 0.21
C ASN A 128 7.12 12.89 0.98
N LEU A 129 6.88 14.09 1.48
CA LEU A 129 5.63 14.45 2.15
C LEU A 129 4.63 15.03 1.15
N MET A 130 3.39 14.59 1.24
CA MET A 130 2.25 15.12 0.49
C MET A 130 1.02 15.23 1.40
N THR A 131 0.11 16.11 1.09
CA THR A 131 -1.25 16.02 1.66
C THR A 131 -1.98 14.81 1.08
N VAL A 132 -2.98 14.29 1.79
CA VAL A 132 -3.80 13.16 1.32
C VAL A 132 -4.47 13.47 -0.03
N ASN A 133 -5.02 14.68 -0.18
CA ASN A 133 -5.68 15.09 -1.42
C ASN A 133 -4.69 15.18 -2.59
N GLU A 134 -3.51 15.74 -2.36
CA GLU A 134 -2.46 15.82 -3.38
C GLU A 134 -1.99 14.43 -3.78
N HIS A 135 -1.75 13.54 -2.80
CA HIS A 135 -1.39 12.15 -3.04
C HIS A 135 -2.40 11.47 -3.96
N ASP A 136 -3.67 11.46 -3.56
CA ASP A 136 -4.70 10.71 -4.29
C ASP A 136 -4.93 11.28 -5.70
N LEU A 137 -4.84 12.62 -5.88
CA LEU A 137 -4.92 13.26 -7.19
C LEU A 137 -3.72 12.88 -8.08
N VAL A 138 -2.50 12.98 -7.56
CA VAL A 138 -1.29 12.65 -8.33
C VAL A 138 -1.30 11.19 -8.76
N PHE A 139 -1.65 10.27 -7.84
CA PHE A 139 -1.68 8.84 -8.18
C PHE A 139 -2.90 8.43 -9.00
N ALA A 140 -4.02 9.16 -8.92
CA ALA A 140 -5.11 9.01 -9.89
C ALA A 140 -4.60 9.21 -11.32
N MET A 141 -3.81 10.26 -11.56
CA MET A 141 -3.35 10.60 -12.90
C MET A 141 -2.15 9.77 -13.37
N THR A 142 -1.21 9.48 -12.48
CA THR A 142 0.07 8.85 -12.85
C THR A 142 0.06 7.33 -12.77
N SER A 143 -0.91 6.73 -12.08
CA SER A 143 -1.01 5.30 -11.87
C SER A 143 -2.41 4.76 -12.15
N HIS A 144 -3.45 5.27 -11.50
CA HIS A 144 -4.78 4.65 -11.56
C HIS A 144 -5.41 4.78 -12.94
N LEU A 145 -5.40 5.98 -13.52
CA LEU A 145 -5.92 6.20 -14.87
C LEU A 145 -5.20 5.39 -15.95
N PRO A 146 -3.85 5.31 -15.99
CA PRO A 146 -3.14 4.42 -16.92
C PRO A 146 -3.58 2.95 -16.83
N HIS A 147 -3.79 2.42 -15.62
CA HIS A 147 -4.28 1.06 -15.45
C HIS A 147 -5.73 0.91 -15.93
N LEU A 148 -6.61 1.86 -15.60
CA LEU A 148 -8.00 1.83 -16.05
C LEU A 148 -8.07 1.82 -17.59
N VAL A 149 -7.31 2.69 -18.24
CA VAL A 149 -7.22 2.75 -19.72
C VAL A 149 -6.67 1.44 -20.29
N SER A 150 -5.69 0.83 -19.63
CA SER A 150 -5.14 -0.43 -20.07
C SER A 150 -6.16 -1.58 -20.01
N TYR A 151 -6.93 -1.68 -18.93
CA TYR A 151 -8.02 -2.65 -18.82
C TYR A 151 -9.09 -2.44 -19.90
N ALA A 152 -9.53 -1.19 -20.10
CA ALA A 152 -10.52 -0.86 -21.14
C ALA A 152 -10.02 -1.18 -22.55
N LEU A 153 -8.75 -0.89 -22.85
CA LEU A 153 -8.14 -1.21 -24.13
C LEU A 153 -8.11 -2.72 -24.39
N ILE A 154 -7.64 -3.50 -23.41
CA ILE A 154 -7.57 -4.95 -23.56
C ILE A 154 -8.96 -5.58 -23.68
N ASP A 155 -9.93 -5.09 -22.93
CA ASP A 155 -11.31 -5.57 -23.05
C ASP A 155 -11.90 -5.24 -24.44
N SER A 156 -11.63 -4.05 -24.97
CA SER A 156 -12.02 -3.66 -26.34
C SER A 156 -11.41 -4.55 -27.41
N ILE A 157 -10.12 -4.91 -27.25
CA ILE A 157 -9.43 -5.83 -28.16
C ILE A 157 -10.05 -7.23 -28.09
N ARG A 158 -10.33 -7.72 -26.88
CA ARG A 158 -10.97 -9.02 -26.64
C ARG A 158 -12.35 -9.13 -27.30
N LEU A 159 -13.09 -8.03 -27.32
CA LEU A 159 -14.40 -7.94 -27.96
C LEU A 159 -14.31 -7.77 -29.50
N SER A 160 -13.15 -7.47 -30.03
CA SER A 160 -12.95 -7.39 -31.47
C SER A 160 -12.91 -8.79 -32.10
N ASN A 161 -13.38 -8.91 -33.34
CA ASN A 161 -13.34 -10.16 -34.09
C ASN A 161 -12.01 -10.34 -34.87
N HIS A 162 -10.98 -9.55 -34.53
CA HIS A 162 -9.69 -9.57 -35.21
C HIS A 162 -8.62 -10.22 -34.35
N ASP A 163 -7.80 -11.06 -34.93
CA ASP A 163 -6.58 -11.53 -34.30
C ASP A 163 -5.54 -10.41 -34.31
N VAL A 164 -5.31 -9.80 -33.17
CA VAL A 164 -4.35 -8.71 -32.99
C VAL A 164 -3.01 -9.18 -32.40
N GLY A 165 -2.92 -10.45 -31.97
CA GLY A 165 -1.78 -10.97 -31.23
C GLY A 165 -0.48 -10.88 -32.00
N ASP A 166 -0.44 -11.38 -33.23
CA ASP A 166 0.76 -11.41 -34.08
C ASP A 166 1.17 -10.01 -34.55
N ASN A 167 0.26 -9.05 -34.54
CA ASN A 167 0.50 -7.68 -34.97
C ASN A 167 0.77 -6.71 -33.80
N ALA A 168 0.92 -7.20 -32.58
CA ALA A 168 1.14 -6.41 -31.38
C ALA A 168 2.53 -5.76 -31.36
N GLY A 169 2.59 -4.45 -31.56
CA GLY A 169 3.80 -3.65 -31.39
C GLY A 169 4.14 -3.38 -29.91
N GLY A 170 5.27 -2.68 -29.68
CA GLY A 170 5.76 -2.36 -28.35
C GLY A 170 4.75 -1.59 -27.47
N GLY A 171 3.97 -0.67 -28.05
CA GLY A 171 2.94 0.06 -27.33
C GLY A 171 1.88 -0.85 -26.69
N LEU A 172 1.33 -1.81 -27.47
CA LEU A 172 0.34 -2.73 -26.93
C LEU A 172 0.92 -3.63 -25.83
N LYS A 173 2.19 -4.02 -25.95
CA LYS A 173 2.87 -4.84 -24.92
C LYS A 173 2.92 -4.16 -23.56
N GLU A 174 3.12 -2.83 -23.52
CA GLU A 174 3.10 -2.09 -22.25
C GLU A 174 1.69 -2.05 -21.64
N PHE A 175 0.65 -1.88 -22.42
CA PHE A 175 -0.73 -1.98 -21.94
C PHE A 175 -1.08 -3.38 -21.45
N LEU A 176 -0.61 -4.43 -22.14
CA LEU A 176 -0.77 -5.82 -21.69
C LEU A 176 -0.08 -6.05 -20.35
N ARG A 177 1.10 -5.49 -20.14
CA ARG A 177 1.82 -5.59 -18.87
C ARG A 177 1.02 -4.94 -17.71
N LEU A 178 0.48 -3.75 -17.92
CA LEU A 178 -0.34 -3.06 -16.92
C LEU A 178 -1.64 -3.83 -16.62
N SER A 179 -2.34 -4.30 -17.65
CA SER A 179 -3.60 -5.03 -17.50
C SER A 179 -3.45 -6.44 -16.92
N GLY A 180 -2.23 -6.97 -16.86
CA GLY A 180 -1.90 -8.23 -16.19
C GLY A 180 -1.88 -8.15 -14.66
N SER A 181 -2.07 -6.96 -14.08
CA SER A 181 -2.15 -6.75 -12.64
C SER A 181 -3.44 -7.34 -12.04
N ASN A 182 -3.46 -7.62 -10.74
CA ASN A 182 -4.61 -8.21 -10.04
C ASN A 182 -5.87 -7.33 -10.18
N PRO A 183 -6.95 -7.80 -10.83
CA PRO A 183 -8.12 -6.99 -11.12
C PRO A 183 -8.94 -6.63 -9.87
N GLU A 184 -8.95 -7.47 -8.83
CA GLU A 184 -9.68 -7.19 -7.59
C GLU A 184 -9.03 -6.03 -6.83
N MET A 185 -7.70 -6.05 -6.71
CA MET A 185 -6.95 -4.95 -6.10
C MET A 185 -7.17 -3.64 -6.84
N TRP A 186 -7.16 -3.65 -8.18
CA TRP A 186 -7.39 -2.45 -8.98
C TRP A 186 -8.82 -1.95 -8.91
N SER A 187 -9.80 -2.85 -8.87
CA SER A 187 -11.20 -2.49 -8.61
C SER A 187 -11.34 -1.73 -7.28
N ASP A 188 -10.70 -2.21 -6.22
CA ASP A 188 -10.71 -1.55 -4.93
C ASP A 188 -10.07 -0.15 -5.00
N ILE A 189 -8.93 -0.01 -5.68
CA ILE A 189 -8.24 1.28 -5.89
C ILE A 189 -9.15 2.27 -6.63
N PHE A 190 -9.80 1.85 -7.73
CA PHE A 190 -10.68 2.72 -8.51
C PHE A 190 -11.92 3.16 -7.71
N VAL A 191 -12.46 2.28 -6.87
CA VAL A 191 -13.61 2.60 -6.03
C VAL A 191 -13.25 3.55 -4.89
N LEU A 192 -12.07 3.40 -4.30
CA LEU A 192 -11.63 4.18 -3.14
C LEU A 192 -11.10 5.57 -3.52
N ASN A 193 -10.49 5.72 -4.69
CA ASN A 193 -9.96 7.00 -5.18
C ASN A 193 -10.95 7.68 -6.13
N ARG A 194 -12.00 8.28 -5.56
CA ARG A 194 -13.09 8.96 -6.27
C ARG A 194 -12.97 10.48 -6.17
#